data_793d375e6aeff90fc8f72132559390f8
#
_entry.id   793d375e6aeff90fc8f72132559390f8
#
_cell.length_a   1.000
_cell.length_b   1.000
_cell.length_c   1.000
_cell.angle_alpha   90.00
_cell.angle_beta   90.00
_cell.angle_gamma   90.00
#
_symmetry.space_group_name_H-M   'P 1'
#
loop_
_entity.id
_entity.type
_entity.pdbx_description
1 polymer ?
#
loop_
_entity_poly.entity_id
_entity_poly.type
_entity_poly.pdbx_seq_one_letter_code
_entity_poly.pdbx_strand_id
1 'polypeptide(L)'
;MDASLWVAKTGLTAQQSRLTVISNNLSNVNTVGFKKDRAVFEDLLYQNVRQPGASTDAQTISPTGLMMGTGTRIIATEKIHSQGNMISTENALDLAITGRGFFQIQQADGTFS
;
A
#
# COMPACT_ATOMS: atom_id res chain seq x y z
N MET A 1 16.40 21.76 9.05
CA MET A 1 15.78 22.15 7.79
C MET A 1 15.79 21.02 6.78
N ASP A 2 16.96 20.48 6.53
CA ASP A 2 17.09 19.48 5.47
C ASP A 2 16.34 18.19 5.78
N ALA A 3 16.24 17.82 7.05
CA ALA A 3 15.51 16.63 7.46
C ALA A 3 14.02 16.73 7.17
N SER A 4 13.42 17.90 7.41
CA SER A 4 11.99 18.07 7.14
C SER A 4 11.69 18.11 5.65
N LEU A 5 12.60 18.64 4.84
CA LEU A 5 12.48 18.57 3.38
C LEU A 5 12.58 17.14 2.87
N TRP A 6 13.47 16.36 3.46
CA TRP A 6 13.60 14.95 3.10
C TRP A 6 12.34 14.16 3.44
N VAL A 7 11.78 14.38 4.64
CA VAL A 7 10.55 13.73 5.06
C VAL A 7 9.41 14.11 4.13
N ALA A 8 9.31 15.41 3.76
CA ALA A 8 8.30 15.87 2.82
C ALA A 8 8.46 15.19 1.46
N LYS A 9 9.69 15.02 0.99
CA LYS A 9 9.97 14.33 -0.27
C LYS A 9 9.48 12.88 -0.23
N THR A 10 9.74 12.16 0.85
CA THR A 10 9.28 10.78 0.96
C THR A 10 7.76 10.70 0.98
N GLY A 11 7.10 11.66 1.64
CA GLY A 11 5.65 11.74 1.66
C GLY A 11 5.08 11.98 0.28
N LEU A 12 5.67 12.91 -0.48
CA LEU A 12 5.24 13.19 -1.84
C LEU A 12 5.44 11.99 -2.74
N THR A 13 6.57 11.30 -2.62
CA THR A 13 6.85 10.10 -3.39
C THR A 13 5.83 9.01 -3.07
N ALA A 14 5.49 8.83 -1.78
CA ALA A 14 4.48 7.86 -1.36
C ALA A 14 3.12 8.19 -1.95
N GLN A 15 2.73 9.46 -1.94
CA GLN A 15 1.45 9.87 -2.53
C GLN A 15 1.45 9.67 -4.04
N GLN A 16 2.56 9.93 -4.71
CA GLN A 16 2.68 9.68 -6.15
C GLN A 16 2.50 8.21 -6.46
N SER A 17 3.10 7.34 -5.69
CA SER A 17 2.97 5.90 -5.86
C SER A 17 1.53 5.44 -5.61
N ARG A 18 0.88 6.01 -4.61
CA ARG A 18 -0.53 5.74 -4.33
C ARG A 18 -1.41 6.16 -5.49
N LEU A 19 -1.14 7.33 -6.07
CA LEU A 19 -1.87 7.78 -7.26
C LEU A 19 -1.66 6.84 -8.43
N THR A 20 -0.46 6.31 -8.62
CA THR A 20 -0.17 5.35 -9.67
C THR A 20 -1.00 4.07 -9.49
N VAL A 21 -1.10 3.56 -8.28
CA VAL A 21 -1.91 2.37 -7.98
C VAL A 21 -3.40 2.67 -8.25
N ILE A 22 -3.88 3.81 -7.80
CA ILE A 22 -5.27 4.23 -8.02
C ILE A 22 -5.56 4.39 -9.51
N SER A 23 -4.62 4.99 -10.26
CA SER A 23 -4.77 5.18 -11.70
C SER A 23 -4.85 3.84 -12.42
N ASN A 24 -4.04 2.86 -12.01
CA ASN A 24 -4.09 1.52 -12.59
C ASN A 24 -5.44 0.87 -12.29
N ASN A 25 -5.92 0.98 -11.05
CA ASN A 25 -7.22 0.42 -10.68
C ASN A 25 -8.35 1.08 -11.48
N LEU A 26 -8.28 2.39 -11.66
CA LEU A 26 -9.30 3.12 -12.39
C LEU A 26 -9.29 2.78 -13.88
N SER A 27 -8.11 2.65 -14.48
CA SER A 27 -8.01 2.31 -15.89
C SER A 27 -8.51 0.90 -16.18
N ASN A 28 -8.58 0.03 -15.19
CA ASN A 28 -9.07 -1.34 -15.32
C ASN A 28 -10.46 -1.54 -14.71
N VAL A 29 -11.21 -0.45 -14.52
CA VAL A 29 -12.53 -0.53 -13.86
C VAL A 29 -13.50 -1.43 -14.61
N ASN A 30 -13.37 -1.51 -15.93
CA ASN A 30 -14.22 -2.36 -16.76
C ASN A 30 -13.52 -3.63 -17.24
N THR A 31 -12.32 -3.90 -16.73
CA THR A 31 -11.58 -5.10 -17.13
C THR A 31 -12.15 -6.32 -16.40
N VAL A 32 -12.52 -7.34 -17.17
CA VAL A 32 -13.05 -8.58 -16.60
C VAL A 32 -11.95 -9.31 -15.86
N GLY A 33 -12.27 -9.78 -14.66
CA GLY A 33 -11.33 -10.54 -13.84
C GLY A 33 -10.28 -9.69 -13.14
N PHE A 34 -10.37 -8.37 -13.23
CA PHE A 34 -9.41 -7.51 -12.57
C PHE A 34 -9.61 -7.49 -11.06
N LYS A 35 -8.52 -7.56 -10.33
CA LYS A 35 -8.50 -7.39 -8.87
C LYS A 35 -7.66 -6.17 -8.56
N LYS A 36 -8.23 -5.26 -7.78
CA LYS A 36 -7.53 -4.00 -7.48
C LYS A 36 -6.37 -4.23 -6.53
N ASP A 37 -5.37 -3.39 -6.70
CA ASP A 37 -4.21 -3.38 -5.81
C ASP A 37 -4.31 -2.22 -4.84
N ARG A 38 -3.65 -2.35 -3.72
CA ARG A 38 -3.44 -1.24 -2.80
C ARG A 38 -1.98 -1.20 -2.39
N ALA A 39 -1.48 0.00 -2.15
CA ALA A 39 -0.13 0.19 -1.68
C ALA A 39 -0.10 0.05 -0.15
N VAL A 40 0.92 -0.63 0.33
CA VAL A 40 1.16 -0.80 1.76
C VAL A 40 2.41 0.00 2.10
N PHE A 41 2.31 0.87 3.09
CA PHE A 41 3.39 1.76 3.50
C PHE A 41 3.88 1.41 4.89
N GLU A 42 5.11 1.79 5.18
CA GLU A 42 5.63 1.74 6.53
C GLU A 42 6.34 3.05 6.84
N ASP A 43 6.36 3.39 8.10
CA ASP A 43 7.13 4.54 8.55
C ASP A 43 8.60 4.18 8.62
N LEU A 44 9.45 5.12 8.22
CA LEU A 44 10.89 4.98 8.44
C LEU A 44 11.20 5.27 9.91
N LEU A 45 12.44 4.99 10.30
CA LEU A 45 12.84 5.15 11.69
C LEU A 45 12.57 6.57 12.18
N TYR A 46 12.03 6.67 13.40
CA TYR A 46 11.82 7.96 14.02
C TYR A 46 13.15 8.49 14.56
N GLN A 47 13.35 9.77 14.32
CA GLN A 47 14.50 10.47 14.87
C GLN A 47 14.12 11.09 16.20
N ASN A 48 14.88 10.77 17.24
CA ASN A 48 14.64 11.34 18.54
C ASN A 48 15.29 12.73 18.61
N VAL A 49 14.48 13.76 18.48
CA VAL A 49 14.96 15.13 18.50
C VAL A 49 15.22 15.60 19.92
N ARG A 50 14.44 15.09 20.88
CA ARG A 50 14.57 15.44 22.28
C ARG A 50 14.21 14.23 23.13
N GLN A 51 15.17 13.74 23.90
CA GLN A 51 14.96 12.55 24.71
C GLN A 51 14.07 12.84 25.90
N PRO A 52 13.26 11.85 26.32
CA PRO A 52 12.49 11.98 27.56
C PRO A 52 13.44 12.20 28.75
N GLY A 53 13.10 13.13 29.60
CA GLY A 53 13.92 13.46 30.76
C GLY A 53 15.17 14.27 30.46
N ALA A 54 15.41 14.59 29.20
CA ALA A 54 16.55 15.42 28.84
C ALA A 54 16.37 16.84 29.34
N SER A 55 17.47 17.48 29.74
CA SER A 55 17.44 18.85 30.19
C SER A 55 17.22 19.79 29.02
N THR A 56 16.18 20.61 29.07
CA THR A 56 15.89 21.62 28.04
C THR A 56 16.49 22.96 28.39
N ASP A 57 16.81 23.12 29.68
CA ASP A 57 17.40 24.31 30.24
C ASP A 57 18.14 23.87 31.50
N ALA A 58 18.90 24.77 32.06
CA ALA A 58 19.68 24.48 33.27
C ALA A 58 18.81 24.00 34.46
N GLN A 59 17.53 24.32 34.44
CA GLN A 59 16.62 24.00 35.54
C GLN A 59 15.38 23.23 35.14
N THR A 60 15.22 22.94 33.82
CA THR A 60 14.02 22.31 33.32
C THR A 60 14.38 21.02 32.59
N ILE A 61 13.68 19.94 32.91
CA ILE A 61 13.85 18.65 32.25
C ILE A 61 12.61 18.35 31.43
N SER A 62 12.81 17.91 30.20
CA SER A 62 11.71 17.51 29.34
C SER A 62 11.07 16.23 29.85
N PRO A 63 9.80 16.23 30.25
CA PRO A 63 9.15 15.02 30.77
C PRO A 63 8.90 13.97 29.68
N THR A 64 8.75 14.39 28.43
CA THR A 64 8.55 13.49 27.30
C THR A 64 9.54 13.85 26.20
N GLY A 65 9.88 12.86 25.38
CA GLY A 65 10.74 13.09 24.24
C GLY A 65 9.98 13.70 23.07
N LEU A 66 10.73 14.27 22.14
CA LEU A 66 10.20 14.72 20.85
C LEU A 66 10.74 13.77 19.79
N MET A 67 9.84 13.02 19.17
CA MET A 67 10.18 12.04 18.13
C MET A 67 9.71 12.57 16.79
N MET A 68 10.57 12.49 15.78
CA MET A 68 10.22 12.86 14.42
C MET A 68 10.42 11.67 13.50
N GLY A 69 9.41 11.38 12.69
CA GLY A 69 9.55 10.38 11.64
C GLY A 69 10.51 10.84 10.56
N THR A 70 11.28 9.92 10.00
CA THR A 70 12.19 10.21 8.90
C THR A 70 11.53 10.01 7.55
N GLY A 71 10.25 9.67 7.53
CA GLY A 71 9.46 9.55 6.33
C GLY A 71 8.75 8.22 6.21
N THR A 72 8.29 7.93 5.01
CA THR A 72 7.56 6.71 4.71
C THR A 72 8.11 6.07 3.44
N ARG A 73 7.88 4.79 3.28
CA ARG A 73 8.24 4.10 2.05
C ARG A 73 7.18 3.03 1.74
N ILE A 74 7.10 2.64 0.46
CA ILE A 74 6.25 1.53 0.06
C ILE A 74 6.98 0.23 0.39
N ILE A 75 6.31 -0.65 1.15
CA ILE A 75 6.82 -2.00 1.40
C ILE A 75 6.44 -2.90 0.25
N ALA A 76 5.18 -2.84 -0.18
CA ALA A 76 4.63 -3.75 -1.17
C ALA A 76 3.30 -3.22 -1.68
N THR A 77 2.83 -3.80 -2.77
CA THR A 77 1.44 -3.68 -3.19
C THR A 77 0.79 -5.03 -2.97
N GLU A 78 -0.46 -5.02 -2.54
CA GLU A 78 -1.19 -6.26 -2.35
C GLU A 78 -2.47 -6.24 -3.17
N LYS A 79 -2.84 -7.41 -3.64
CA LYS A 79 -4.03 -7.57 -4.46
C LYS A 79 -5.23 -7.88 -3.56
N ILE A 80 -6.32 -7.17 -3.79
CA ILE A 80 -7.55 -7.36 -3.01
C ILE A 80 -8.45 -8.30 -3.77
N HIS A 81 -8.75 -9.46 -3.18
CA HIS A 81 -9.51 -10.52 -3.84
C HIS A 81 -11.00 -10.49 -3.45
N SER A 82 -11.58 -9.31 -3.40
CA SER A 82 -13.02 -9.20 -3.13
C SER A 82 -13.83 -9.49 -4.38
N GLN A 83 -15.07 -9.93 -4.17
CA GLN A 83 -15.99 -10.19 -5.27
C GLN A 83 -16.39 -8.90 -5.95
N GLY A 84 -16.28 -8.85 -7.27
CA GLY A 84 -16.75 -7.72 -8.06
C GLY A 84 -18.18 -7.92 -8.54
N ASN A 85 -18.63 -6.98 -9.34
CA ASN A 85 -19.94 -7.08 -9.97
C ASN A 85 -19.94 -8.14 -11.06
N MET A 86 -21.02 -8.90 -11.12
CA MET A 86 -21.18 -9.92 -12.14
C MET A 86 -21.68 -9.27 -13.44
N ILE A 87 -21.10 -9.68 -14.54
CA ILE A 87 -21.46 -9.19 -15.88
C ILE A 87 -21.91 -10.35 -16.72
N SER A 88 -23.03 -10.19 -17.41
CA SER A 88 -23.50 -11.20 -18.35
C SER A 88 -22.90 -10.89 -19.74
N THR A 89 -22.16 -11.85 -20.29
CA THR A 89 -21.56 -11.72 -21.62
C THR A 89 -22.30 -12.53 -22.68
N GLU A 90 -23.29 -13.34 -22.27
CA GLU A 90 -24.06 -14.23 -23.15
C GLU A 90 -23.20 -15.24 -23.90
N ASN A 91 -21.98 -15.47 -23.43
CA ASN A 91 -21.08 -16.46 -24.00
C ASN A 91 -21.09 -17.71 -23.10
N ALA A 92 -21.42 -18.86 -23.70
CA ALA A 92 -21.57 -20.11 -22.95
C ALA A 92 -20.29 -20.58 -22.27
N LEU A 93 -19.13 -20.17 -22.79
CA LEU A 93 -17.84 -20.59 -22.24
C LEU A 93 -17.32 -19.63 -21.17
N ASP A 94 -17.97 -18.51 -20.95
CA ASP A 94 -17.55 -17.59 -19.90
C ASP A 94 -18.09 -18.07 -18.55
N LEU A 95 -17.18 -18.18 -17.59
CA LEU A 95 -17.47 -18.65 -16.25
C LEU A 95 -17.03 -17.62 -15.24
N ALA A 96 -17.75 -17.54 -14.14
CA ALA A 96 -17.36 -16.65 -13.04
C ALA A 96 -17.54 -17.38 -11.71
N ILE A 97 -16.62 -17.13 -10.80
CA ILE A 97 -16.71 -17.67 -9.45
C ILE A 97 -17.51 -16.70 -8.59
N THR A 98 -18.58 -17.19 -7.97
CA THR A 98 -19.35 -16.43 -7.00
C THR A 98 -18.78 -16.74 -5.62
N GLY A 99 -18.16 -15.72 -5.00
CA GLY A 99 -17.52 -15.90 -3.71
C GLY A 99 -16.00 -15.97 -3.84
N ARG A 100 -15.36 -16.65 -2.89
CA ARG A 100 -13.90 -16.77 -2.86
C ARG A 100 -13.47 -18.05 -3.55
N GLY A 101 -12.38 -17.95 -4.28
CA GLY A 101 -11.80 -19.11 -4.92
C GLY A 101 -11.04 -18.76 -6.18
N PHE A 102 -10.42 -19.77 -6.77
CA PHE A 102 -9.64 -19.61 -7.98
C PHE A 102 -9.90 -20.81 -8.90
N PHE A 103 -9.70 -20.61 -10.18
CA PHE A 103 -9.74 -21.70 -11.13
C PHE A 103 -8.42 -22.45 -11.10
N GLN A 104 -8.48 -23.76 -11.14
CA GLN A 104 -7.32 -24.61 -11.27
C GLN A 104 -7.14 -24.98 -12.75
N ILE A 105 -5.96 -24.72 -13.29
CA ILE A 105 -5.68 -24.97 -14.70
C ILE A 105 -4.57 -26.01 -14.79
N GLN A 106 -4.84 -27.09 -15.52
CA GLN A 106 -3.83 -28.09 -15.80
C GLN A 106 -3.02 -27.64 -17.02
N GLN A 107 -1.72 -27.53 -16.84
CA GLN A 107 -0.83 -27.13 -17.91
C GLN A 107 -0.48 -28.30 -18.80
N ALA A 108 0.11 -28.01 -19.96
CA ALA A 108 0.43 -29.04 -20.95
C ALA A 108 1.45 -30.06 -20.42
N ASP A 109 2.24 -29.69 -19.39
CA ASP A 109 3.20 -30.62 -18.76
C ASP A 109 2.59 -31.45 -17.63
N GLY A 110 1.29 -31.30 -17.38
CA GLY A 110 0.58 -32.03 -16.34
C GLY A 110 0.55 -31.36 -14.98
N THR A 111 1.17 -30.19 -14.82
CA THR A 111 1.12 -29.45 -13.56
C THR A 111 -0.14 -28.60 -13.49
N PHE A 112 -0.54 -28.24 -12.26
CA PHE A 112 -1.68 -27.36 -12.01
C PHE A 112 -1.21 -25.99 -11.54
N SER A 113 -1.93 -24.97 -11.91
CA SER A 113 -1.64 -23.62 -11.44
C SER A 113 -2.90 -22.86 -11.05
#